data_2c690763d645a307cb559572e9a852ee
#
_entry.id   2c690763d645a307cb559572e9a852ee
#
_cell.length_a   1.000
_cell.length_b   1.000
_cell.length_c   1.000
_cell.angle_alpha   90.00
_cell.angle_beta   90.00
_cell.angle_gamma   90.00
#
_symmetry.space_group_name_H-M   'P 1'
#
loop_
_entity.id
_entity.type
_entity.pdbx_description
1 polymer ?
#
loop_
_entity_poly.entity_id
_entity_poly.type
_entity_poly.pdbx_seq_one_letter_code
_entity_poly.pdbx_strand_id
1 'polypeptide(L)'
;MATCSDGLQSLFAPSHIVTLRPEPVSPTDGDTGMNPANIVIRFEQVAEQTEGPVKRVVGFVRAKNMLQLFDAADLEANPRSAKAGAVTADIIESIRGTPETFPFKTKGVLVGASDYEALQRHRYELRFQNTKIEGILDGGHNMLAIGTHIVAKALADDKVLKKIKSWPDLKEAWEANRAEIDALRKTGGDEASDGPLDFLVPIEVLVPSDVENNAVVDDFNGSLLDICAARNNNVELTLETKANKKGFYEYLRKSLPRKIADRIEWKANDGGEVKVRDIIALAWIPLSVIDLPVDIRIPPQNIYRNKGGCAQEFDKLMSDEQVSNVSDGDYRHKLHNTAVHSALVTAGQLPELYDKIYRDFPDAYNDTEGKFGRISIVKMAKDMRTKPTTHFTDEPVAYSYPDGLIMPLVYGLKALMEKDEKGHVRWKEDPVRFLDDCLQAIVKKYRVILDAFRFDPQKIGKNEGSYELVLDAFETELLKRKAAA
;
A
#
# COMPACT_ATOMS: atom_id res chain seq x y z
N MET A 1 -53.34 -41.18 -60.82
CA MET A 1 -53.05 -40.24 -61.92
C MET A 1 -51.99 -39.33 -61.39
N ALA A 2 -50.77 -39.59 -61.73
CA ALA A 2 -49.98 -38.82 -62.70
C ALA A 2 -49.63 -37.43 -62.16
N THR A 3 -48.47 -36.99 -62.10
CA THR A 3 -47.12 -37.29 -62.58
C THR A 3 -46.25 -36.08 -62.30
N CYS A 4 -44.96 -36.31 -62.15
CA CYS A 4 -43.83 -35.46 -62.55
C CYS A 4 -43.57 -34.18 -61.75
N SER A 5 -42.38 -33.84 -61.52
CA SER A 5 -40.96 -34.28 -61.64
C SER A 5 -40.06 -33.07 -61.47
N ASP A 6 -38.87 -33.33 -61.03
CA ASP A 6 -37.66 -32.59 -61.28
C ASP A 6 -37.56 -31.12 -60.76
N GLY A 7 -36.72 -30.81 -59.89
CA GLY A 7 -35.28 -30.91 -59.96
C GLY A 7 -34.68 -29.49 -59.89
N LEU A 8 -33.95 -29.17 -58.86
CA LEU A 8 -32.80 -28.29 -59.01
C LEU A 8 -31.97 -28.35 -57.68
N GLN A 9 -30.94 -29.16 -57.76
CA GLN A 9 -29.79 -29.02 -56.92
C GLN A 9 -29.02 -27.78 -57.36
N SER A 10 -28.70 -26.88 -56.43
CA SER A 10 -27.49 -26.10 -56.52
C SER A 10 -27.12 -25.48 -55.16
N LEU A 11 -26.05 -25.93 -54.59
CA LEU A 11 -24.91 -25.11 -54.21
C LEU A 11 -25.17 -23.98 -53.22
N PHE A 12 -25.08 -24.33 -51.95
CA PHE A 12 -24.47 -23.40 -50.98
C PHE A 12 -23.57 -24.20 -50.03
N ALA A 13 -22.26 -24.09 -50.26
CA ALA A 13 -21.23 -24.49 -49.30
C ALA A 13 -21.28 -23.54 -48.07
N PRO A 14 -21.06 -24.02 -46.84
CA PRO A 14 -20.94 -23.14 -45.70
C PRO A 14 -19.62 -22.34 -45.79
N SER A 15 -19.75 -21.03 -45.89
CA SER A 15 -18.64 -20.09 -45.74
C SER A 15 -18.05 -20.20 -44.34
N HIS A 16 -16.82 -20.66 -44.27
CA HIS A 16 -16.00 -20.56 -43.08
C HIS A 16 -15.85 -19.06 -42.70
N ILE A 17 -16.50 -18.66 -41.61
CA ILE A 17 -16.19 -17.38 -40.94
C ILE A 17 -14.86 -17.60 -40.24
N VAL A 18 -13.78 -17.09 -40.85
CA VAL A 18 -12.49 -16.93 -40.18
C VAL A 18 -12.65 -15.77 -39.23
N THR A 19 -12.83 -16.07 -37.96
CA THR A 19 -12.71 -15.07 -36.88
C THR A 19 -11.23 -14.73 -36.79
N LEU A 20 -10.86 -13.59 -37.37
CA LEU A 20 -9.55 -12.95 -37.15
C LEU A 20 -9.47 -12.55 -35.67
N ARG A 21 -8.59 -13.22 -34.92
CA ARG A 21 -8.17 -12.74 -33.60
C ARG A 21 -7.57 -11.35 -33.80
N PRO A 22 -7.89 -10.33 -32.99
CA PRO A 22 -7.15 -9.08 -33.01
C PRO A 22 -5.70 -9.35 -32.65
N GLU A 23 -4.78 -8.86 -33.46
CA GLU A 23 -3.35 -8.86 -33.15
C GLU A 23 -3.13 -8.07 -31.84
N PRO A 24 -2.20 -8.51 -30.98
CA PRO A 24 -1.87 -7.76 -29.77
C PRO A 24 -1.34 -6.38 -30.15
N VAL A 25 -1.99 -5.35 -29.62
CA VAL A 25 -1.55 -3.95 -29.75
C VAL A 25 -0.17 -3.83 -29.12
N SER A 26 0.80 -3.39 -29.91
CA SER A 26 2.15 -3.10 -29.41
C SER A 26 2.11 -2.10 -28.27
N PRO A 27 2.81 -2.34 -27.15
CA PRO A 27 2.87 -1.39 -26.03
C PRO A 27 3.61 -0.13 -26.49
N THR A 28 3.01 1.03 -26.27
CA THR A 28 3.71 2.32 -26.35
C THR A 28 4.70 2.40 -25.20
N ASP A 29 5.93 2.80 -25.54
CA ASP A 29 7.06 2.97 -24.62
C ASP A 29 6.69 3.76 -23.35
N GLY A 30 6.85 3.13 -22.18
CA GLY A 30 6.74 3.79 -20.88
C GLY A 30 6.44 2.90 -19.67
N ASP A 31 6.07 1.62 -19.88
CA ASP A 31 5.82 0.70 -18.76
C ASP A 31 6.82 -0.47 -18.84
N THR A 32 7.71 -0.57 -17.87
CA THR A 32 8.57 -1.75 -17.67
C THR A 32 7.70 -2.87 -17.10
N GLY A 33 6.71 -3.28 -17.87
CA GLY A 33 5.84 -4.41 -17.57
C GLY A 33 6.62 -5.71 -17.75
N MET A 34 6.86 -6.43 -16.66
CA MET A 34 7.24 -7.84 -16.70
C MET A 34 6.26 -8.59 -17.60
N ASN A 35 6.77 -9.37 -18.56
CA ASN A 35 5.99 -10.34 -19.30
C ASN A 35 5.15 -11.18 -18.32
N PRO A 36 3.85 -11.41 -18.54
CA PRO A 36 3.06 -12.26 -17.68
C PRO A 36 3.69 -13.64 -17.64
N ALA A 37 4.27 -14.00 -16.51
CA ALA A 37 4.95 -15.27 -16.34
C ALA A 37 3.88 -16.34 -16.13
N ASN A 38 3.78 -17.28 -17.08
CA ASN A 38 2.95 -18.46 -16.93
C ASN A 38 3.62 -19.40 -15.93
N ILE A 39 2.88 -19.87 -14.93
CA ILE A 39 3.37 -20.85 -13.97
C ILE A 39 2.50 -22.11 -14.02
N VAL A 40 3.11 -23.27 -13.85
CA VAL A 40 2.40 -24.53 -13.75
C VAL A 40 2.52 -25.09 -12.34
N ILE A 41 1.40 -25.20 -11.64
CA ILE A 41 1.31 -25.85 -10.32
C ILE A 41 0.84 -27.29 -10.53
N ARG A 42 1.60 -28.26 -9.99
CA ARG A 42 1.25 -29.68 -10.00
C ARG A 42 0.84 -30.11 -8.60
N PHE A 43 -0.41 -30.53 -8.46
CA PHE A 43 -0.93 -31.08 -7.22
C PHE A 43 -0.72 -32.59 -7.13
N GLU A 44 -0.42 -33.10 -5.95
CA GLU A 44 -0.38 -34.54 -5.64
C GLU A 44 -1.82 -35.07 -5.44
N GLN A 45 -2.64 -34.30 -4.74
CA GLN A 45 -4.06 -34.53 -4.54
C GLN A 45 -4.78 -33.21 -4.70
N VAL A 46 -5.94 -33.19 -5.33
CA VAL A 46 -6.69 -31.98 -5.63
C VAL A 46 -8.18 -32.22 -5.46
N ALA A 47 -8.87 -31.23 -4.92
CA ALA A 47 -10.31 -31.11 -4.93
C ALA A 47 -10.71 -29.76 -5.55
N GLU A 48 -11.80 -29.75 -6.30
CA GLU A 48 -12.35 -28.55 -6.93
C GLU A 48 -13.73 -28.26 -6.39
N GLN A 49 -14.04 -26.99 -6.25
CA GLN A 49 -15.36 -26.48 -5.88
C GLN A 49 -15.65 -25.23 -6.69
N THR A 50 -16.84 -25.11 -7.24
CA THR A 50 -17.27 -23.92 -7.99
C THR A 50 -18.54 -23.38 -7.36
N GLU A 51 -18.55 -22.06 -7.11
CA GLU A 51 -19.71 -21.33 -6.59
C GLU A 51 -19.73 -19.93 -7.20
N GLY A 52 -20.80 -19.58 -7.91
CA GLY A 52 -20.89 -18.32 -8.63
C GLY A 52 -19.72 -18.08 -9.59
N PRO A 53 -19.07 -16.90 -9.54
CA PRO A 53 -17.98 -16.59 -10.44
C PRO A 53 -16.64 -17.23 -10.02
N VAL A 54 -16.57 -17.88 -8.83
CA VAL A 54 -15.31 -18.37 -8.26
C VAL A 54 -15.23 -19.90 -8.36
N LYS A 55 -14.13 -20.38 -8.92
CA LYS A 55 -13.68 -21.76 -8.84
C LYS A 55 -12.50 -21.85 -7.88
N ARG A 56 -12.59 -22.76 -6.93
CA ARG A 56 -11.57 -23.07 -5.93
C ARG A 56 -10.91 -24.40 -6.24
N VAL A 57 -9.59 -24.40 -6.33
CA VAL A 57 -8.76 -25.62 -6.47
C VAL A 57 -7.93 -25.72 -5.20
N VAL A 58 -8.05 -26.82 -4.47
CA VAL A 58 -7.36 -27.02 -3.20
C VAL A 58 -6.68 -28.38 -3.15
N GLY A 59 -5.44 -28.39 -2.62
CA GLY A 59 -4.71 -29.64 -2.49
C GLY A 59 -3.32 -29.47 -1.93
N PHE A 60 -2.49 -30.48 -2.13
CA PHE A 60 -1.10 -30.52 -1.67
C PHE A 60 -0.16 -30.48 -2.84
N VAL A 61 0.86 -29.63 -2.74
CA VAL A 61 1.91 -29.48 -3.75
C VAL A 61 3.26 -29.78 -3.11
N ARG A 62 4.12 -30.54 -3.78
CA ARG A 62 5.51 -30.71 -3.31
C ARG A 62 6.28 -29.40 -3.47
N ALA A 63 7.13 -29.06 -2.51
CA ALA A 63 7.90 -27.82 -2.57
C ALA A 63 8.72 -27.68 -3.86
N LYS A 64 9.23 -28.78 -4.42
CA LYS A 64 9.90 -28.80 -5.73
C LYS A 64 9.05 -28.33 -6.91
N ASN A 65 7.72 -28.43 -6.81
CA ASN A 65 6.76 -27.97 -7.82
C ASN A 65 6.22 -26.55 -7.58
N MET A 66 6.71 -25.87 -6.53
CA MET A 66 6.35 -24.50 -6.21
C MET A 66 7.38 -23.47 -6.70
N LEU A 67 8.53 -23.89 -7.23
CA LEU A 67 9.63 -22.97 -7.55
C LEU A 67 9.19 -21.85 -8.50
N GLN A 68 8.38 -22.18 -9.51
CA GLN A 68 7.83 -21.18 -10.45
C GLN A 68 6.94 -20.14 -9.77
N LEU A 69 6.29 -20.50 -8.66
CA LEU A 69 5.48 -19.56 -7.89
C LEU A 69 6.33 -18.46 -7.24
N PHE A 70 7.56 -18.81 -6.81
CA PHE A 70 8.52 -17.81 -6.33
C PHE A 70 9.06 -16.91 -7.44
N ASP A 71 9.18 -17.44 -8.65
CA ASP A 71 9.66 -16.68 -9.81
C ASP A 71 8.63 -15.62 -10.25
N ALA A 72 7.36 -16.00 -10.37
CA ALA A 72 6.32 -15.24 -11.05
C ALA A 72 5.32 -14.52 -10.13
N ALA A 73 5.00 -15.10 -8.97
CA ALA A 73 4.04 -14.50 -8.05
C ALA A 73 4.71 -13.50 -7.10
N ASP A 74 3.99 -12.44 -6.79
CA ASP A 74 4.41 -11.44 -5.82
C ASP A 74 3.44 -11.39 -4.63
N LEU A 75 3.87 -10.69 -3.57
CA LEU A 75 3.06 -10.38 -2.40
C LEU A 75 2.38 -9.00 -2.52
N GLU A 76 2.35 -8.37 -3.70
CA GLU A 76 1.72 -7.06 -3.87
C GLU A 76 0.23 -7.11 -3.54
N ALA A 77 -0.45 -8.17 -4.00
CA ALA A 77 -1.86 -8.43 -3.68
C ALA A 77 -2.10 -8.82 -2.22
N ASN A 78 -1.07 -9.23 -1.48
CA ASN A 78 -1.20 -9.57 -0.07
C ASN A 78 -1.34 -8.30 0.78
N PRO A 79 -2.36 -8.19 1.64
CA PRO A 79 -2.56 -7.02 2.48
C PRO A 79 -1.47 -6.82 3.55
N ARG A 80 -0.61 -7.79 3.75
CA ARG A 80 0.48 -7.75 4.74
C ARG A 80 1.81 -8.09 4.11
N SER A 81 2.84 -7.31 4.44
CA SER A 81 4.22 -7.65 4.10
C SER A 81 4.72 -8.75 5.04
N ALA A 82 5.33 -9.80 4.45
CA ALA A 82 5.95 -10.86 5.22
C ALA A 82 7.33 -10.40 5.73
N LYS A 83 7.54 -10.49 7.05
CA LYS A 83 8.84 -10.26 7.70
C LYS A 83 9.26 -11.50 8.46
N ALA A 84 10.55 -11.82 8.41
CA ALA A 84 11.12 -12.90 9.18
C ALA A 84 11.03 -12.58 10.69
N GLY A 85 10.59 -13.57 11.45
CA GLY A 85 10.40 -13.47 12.89
C GLY A 85 10.16 -14.84 13.49
N ALA A 86 9.61 -14.92 14.71
CA ALA A 86 9.34 -16.17 15.41
C ALA A 86 8.49 -17.13 14.55
N VAL A 87 7.40 -16.63 13.95
CA VAL A 87 6.52 -17.45 13.09
C VAL A 87 7.27 -18.05 11.90
N THR A 88 8.12 -17.27 11.23
CA THR A 88 8.94 -17.77 10.09
C THR A 88 9.95 -18.81 10.55
N ALA A 89 10.56 -18.61 11.74
CA ALA A 89 11.48 -19.57 12.32
C ALA A 89 10.80 -20.89 12.69
N ASP A 90 9.62 -20.84 13.32
CA ASP A 90 8.81 -22.01 13.70
C ASP A 90 8.38 -22.84 12.46
N ILE A 91 8.05 -22.16 11.36
CA ILE A 91 7.72 -22.80 10.07
C ILE A 91 8.96 -23.53 9.53
N ILE A 92 10.13 -22.89 9.50
CA ILE A 92 11.39 -23.51 9.04
C ILE A 92 11.77 -24.71 9.92
N GLU A 93 11.61 -24.59 11.23
CA GLU A 93 11.87 -25.68 12.16
C GLU A 93 10.91 -26.85 11.91
N SER A 94 9.63 -26.59 11.66
CA SER A 94 8.66 -27.62 11.33
C SER A 94 8.99 -28.36 10.03
N ILE A 95 9.44 -27.61 8.99
CA ILE A 95 9.88 -28.21 7.71
C ILE A 95 11.12 -29.11 7.93
N ARG A 96 12.05 -28.71 8.80
CA ARG A 96 13.31 -29.44 9.05
C ARG A 96 13.11 -30.63 9.97
N GLY A 97 12.32 -30.47 11.00
CA GLY A 97 12.18 -31.47 12.06
C GLY A 97 11.12 -32.53 11.78
N THR A 98 10.01 -32.15 11.15
CA THR A 98 8.86 -33.04 10.92
C THR A 98 8.17 -32.71 9.59
N PRO A 99 8.88 -32.88 8.45
CA PRO A 99 8.34 -32.51 7.14
C PRO A 99 7.05 -33.25 6.76
N GLU A 100 6.89 -34.50 7.22
CA GLU A 100 5.68 -35.31 6.99
C GLU A 100 4.42 -34.76 7.67
N THR A 101 4.57 -34.06 8.79
CA THR A 101 3.44 -33.43 9.51
C THR A 101 3.32 -31.95 9.24
N PHE A 102 4.27 -31.34 8.55
CA PHE A 102 4.24 -29.91 8.20
C PHE A 102 2.95 -29.48 7.50
N PRO A 103 2.39 -30.24 6.53
CA PRO A 103 1.15 -29.85 5.86
C PRO A 103 -0.04 -29.64 6.80
N PHE A 104 -0.03 -30.28 7.95
CA PHE A 104 -1.12 -30.18 8.96
C PHE A 104 -0.88 -29.05 9.99
N LYS A 105 0.35 -28.55 10.07
CA LYS A 105 0.74 -27.47 10.98
C LYS A 105 0.59 -26.08 10.38
N THR A 106 0.49 -26.00 9.04
CA THR A 106 0.39 -24.73 8.32
C THR A 106 -0.98 -24.55 7.68
N LYS A 107 -1.42 -23.28 7.56
CA LYS A 107 -2.61 -22.93 6.75
C LYS A 107 -2.34 -23.00 5.24
N GLY A 108 -1.07 -23.12 4.85
CA GLY A 108 -0.69 -23.15 3.44
C GLY A 108 -0.60 -21.79 2.79
N VAL A 109 -0.83 -21.76 1.49
CA VAL A 109 -0.74 -20.58 0.62
C VAL A 109 -2.02 -20.46 -0.20
N LEU A 110 -2.56 -19.24 -0.25
CA LEU A 110 -3.67 -18.87 -1.11
C LEU A 110 -3.14 -18.08 -2.31
N VAL A 111 -3.47 -18.52 -3.50
CA VAL A 111 -3.11 -17.88 -4.77
C VAL A 111 -4.38 -17.49 -5.51
N GLY A 112 -4.40 -16.31 -6.14
CA GLY A 112 -5.48 -15.87 -7.04
C GLY A 112 -4.93 -15.62 -8.43
N ALA A 113 -5.64 -16.07 -9.48
CA ALA A 113 -5.30 -15.79 -10.87
C ALA A 113 -6.59 -15.61 -11.69
N SER A 114 -6.66 -14.57 -12.51
CA SER A 114 -7.83 -14.29 -13.36
C SER A 114 -7.85 -15.11 -14.64
N ASP A 115 -6.75 -15.77 -15.00
CA ASP A 115 -6.66 -16.64 -16.16
C ASP A 115 -5.93 -17.94 -15.80
N TYR A 116 -6.47 -19.07 -16.24
CA TYR A 116 -5.89 -20.38 -15.98
C TYR A 116 -6.29 -21.41 -17.03
N GLU A 117 -5.49 -22.48 -17.11
CA GLU A 117 -5.78 -23.67 -17.90
C GLU A 117 -5.59 -24.94 -17.06
N ALA A 118 -6.62 -25.78 -16.99
CA ALA A 118 -6.52 -27.09 -16.35
C ALA A 118 -5.86 -28.09 -17.30
N LEU A 119 -4.67 -28.56 -16.92
CA LEU A 119 -3.88 -29.53 -17.70
C LEU A 119 -4.04 -30.95 -17.13
N GLN A 120 -3.60 -31.94 -17.90
CA GLN A 120 -3.61 -33.35 -17.44
C GLN A 120 -2.77 -33.57 -16.20
N ARG A 121 -3.09 -34.58 -15.39
CA ARG A 121 -2.35 -35.02 -14.20
C ARG A 121 -2.32 -33.95 -13.08
N HIS A 122 -3.48 -33.36 -12.77
CA HIS A 122 -3.66 -32.36 -11.71
C HIS A 122 -2.71 -31.17 -11.82
N ARG A 123 -2.44 -30.71 -13.03
CA ARG A 123 -1.64 -29.52 -13.29
C ARG A 123 -2.55 -28.37 -13.68
N TYR A 124 -2.24 -27.18 -13.19
CA TYR A 124 -2.94 -25.94 -13.51
C TYR A 124 -1.91 -24.92 -13.95
N GLU A 125 -2.05 -24.43 -15.17
CA GLU A 125 -1.30 -23.28 -15.65
C GLU A 125 -2.03 -22.02 -15.21
N LEU A 126 -1.35 -21.14 -14.49
CA LEU A 126 -1.88 -19.87 -14.01
C LEU A 126 -1.18 -18.74 -14.74
N ARG A 127 -1.94 -17.71 -15.12
CA ARG A 127 -1.45 -16.50 -15.79
C ARG A 127 -1.91 -15.30 -14.99
N PHE A 128 -0.96 -14.52 -14.47
CA PHE A 128 -1.24 -13.33 -13.68
C PHE A 128 -1.28 -12.11 -14.60
N GLN A 129 -2.42 -11.45 -14.70
CA GLN A 129 -2.61 -10.26 -15.53
C GLN A 129 -2.48 -8.97 -14.73
N ASN A 130 -2.88 -8.98 -13.47
CA ASN A 130 -2.84 -7.82 -12.59
C ASN A 130 -2.25 -8.18 -11.22
N THR A 131 -0.94 -7.99 -11.04
CA THR A 131 -0.20 -8.34 -9.81
C THR A 131 -0.71 -7.60 -8.56
N LYS A 132 -1.48 -6.52 -8.72
CA LYS A 132 -2.06 -5.77 -7.60
C LYS A 132 -3.20 -6.51 -6.90
N ILE A 133 -3.90 -7.38 -7.62
CA ILE A 133 -5.02 -8.17 -7.11
C ILE A 133 -4.79 -9.68 -7.22
N GLU A 134 -3.84 -10.11 -8.03
CA GLU A 134 -3.48 -11.49 -8.30
C GLU A 134 -2.12 -11.85 -7.70
N GLY A 135 -1.83 -13.15 -7.61
CA GLY A 135 -0.60 -13.66 -7.01
C GLY A 135 -0.86 -14.31 -5.64
N ILE A 136 0.03 -14.10 -4.69
CA ILE A 136 -0.07 -14.69 -3.35
C ILE A 136 -0.95 -13.79 -2.47
N LEU A 137 -2.17 -14.22 -2.22
CA LEU A 137 -3.19 -13.46 -1.48
C LEU A 137 -3.11 -13.65 0.04
N ASP A 138 -2.72 -14.86 0.49
CA ASP A 138 -2.49 -15.21 1.90
C ASP A 138 -1.36 -16.24 2.00
N GLY A 139 -0.78 -16.39 3.21
CA GLY A 139 0.34 -17.31 3.44
C GLY A 139 1.72 -16.69 3.16
N GLY A 140 1.86 -15.36 3.13
CA GLY A 140 3.13 -14.68 2.89
C GLY A 140 4.25 -15.11 3.84
N HIS A 141 3.96 -15.36 5.13
CA HIS A 141 4.95 -15.91 6.08
C HIS A 141 5.35 -17.35 5.72
N ASN A 142 4.43 -18.18 5.24
CA ASN A 142 4.73 -19.51 4.75
C ASN A 142 5.64 -19.45 3.52
N MET A 143 5.31 -18.59 2.54
CA MET A 143 6.15 -18.39 1.36
C MET A 143 7.55 -17.89 1.73
N LEU A 144 7.66 -16.89 2.60
CA LEU A 144 8.96 -16.38 3.07
C LEU A 144 9.78 -17.48 3.76
N ALA A 145 9.16 -18.28 4.62
CA ALA A 145 9.83 -19.37 5.34
C ALA A 145 10.27 -20.48 4.39
N ILE A 146 9.37 -20.94 3.51
CA ILE A 146 9.66 -22.01 2.53
C ILE A 146 10.77 -21.56 1.57
N GLY A 147 10.66 -20.36 0.99
CA GLY A 147 11.68 -19.83 0.08
C GLY A 147 13.04 -19.67 0.75
N THR A 148 13.08 -19.12 1.97
CA THR A 148 14.32 -18.99 2.75
C THR A 148 14.94 -20.35 3.06
N HIS A 149 14.12 -21.36 3.40
CA HIS A 149 14.57 -22.74 3.61
C HIS A 149 15.18 -23.34 2.32
N ILE A 150 14.53 -23.14 1.17
CA ILE A 150 15.00 -23.62 -0.14
C ILE A 150 16.35 -23.00 -0.49
N VAL A 151 16.50 -21.66 -0.36
CA VAL A 151 17.78 -20.96 -0.60
C VAL A 151 18.87 -21.47 0.32
N ALA A 152 18.58 -21.62 1.62
CA ALA A 152 19.56 -22.14 2.59
C ALA A 152 20.00 -23.58 2.25
N LYS A 153 19.09 -24.43 1.79
CA LYS A 153 19.39 -25.79 1.35
C LYS A 153 20.19 -25.81 0.04
N ALA A 154 19.87 -24.97 -0.91
CA ALA A 154 20.61 -24.88 -2.18
C ALA A 154 22.05 -24.44 -1.99
N LEU A 155 22.30 -23.52 -1.05
CA LEU A 155 23.64 -23.03 -0.72
C LEU A 155 24.38 -23.87 0.34
N ALA A 156 23.73 -24.84 0.96
CA ALA A 156 24.22 -25.54 2.14
C ALA A 156 24.76 -24.60 3.24
N ASP A 157 24.15 -23.39 3.38
CA ASP A 157 24.58 -22.36 4.33
C ASP A 157 23.36 -21.81 5.14
N ASP A 158 23.30 -22.18 6.42
CA ASP A 158 22.28 -21.72 7.35
C ASP A 158 22.43 -20.24 7.75
N LYS A 159 23.56 -19.58 7.45
CA LYS A 159 23.72 -18.15 7.71
C LYS A 159 22.76 -17.29 6.87
N VAL A 160 22.29 -17.82 5.74
CA VAL A 160 21.29 -17.19 4.88
C VAL A 160 19.98 -16.92 5.63
N LEU A 161 19.59 -17.82 6.57
CA LEU A 161 18.40 -17.63 7.41
C LEU A 161 18.42 -16.34 8.22
N LYS A 162 19.61 -15.83 8.56
CA LYS A 162 19.77 -14.56 9.31
C LYS A 162 19.84 -13.35 8.40
N LYS A 163 20.08 -13.52 7.10
CA LYS A 163 20.22 -12.44 6.12
C LYS A 163 18.88 -12.07 5.50
N ILE A 164 18.05 -13.06 5.18
CA ILE A 164 16.72 -12.86 4.58
C ILE A 164 15.74 -12.48 5.68
N LYS A 165 15.30 -11.22 5.71
CA LYS A 165 14.38 -10.67 6.72
C LYS A 165 13.02 -10.26 6.17
N SER A 166 12.90 -10.15 4.86
CA SER A 166 11.71 -9.69 4.17
C SER A 166 11.53 -10.40 2.84
N TRP A 167 10.36 -10.20 2.22
CA TRP A 167 10.10 -10.73 0.89
C TRP A 167 11.06 -10.18 -0.18
N PRO A 168 11.37 -8.87 -0.24
CA PRO A 168 12.38 -8.35 -1.15
C PRO A 168 13.76 -9.00 -0.98
N ASP A 169 14.23 -9.20 0.27
CA ASP A 169 15.51 -9.88 0.51
C ASP A 169 15.50 -11.32 -0.02
N LEU A 170 14.33 -12.00 0.12
CA LEU A 170 14.17 -13.34 -0.43
C LEU A 170 14.23 -13.34 -1.96
N LYS A 171 13.54 -12.39 -2.63
CA LYS A 171 13.54 -12.30 -4.09
C LYS A 171 14.95 -12.06 -4.63
N GLU A 172 15.70 -11.14 -4.04
CA GLU A 172 17.11 -10.88 -4.40
C GLU A 172 17.98 -12.13 -4.22
N ALA A 173 17.88 -12.81 -3.06
CA ALA A 173 18.61 -14.03 -2.80
C ALA A 173 18.19 -15.18 -3.72
N TRP A 174 16.92 -15.27 -4.07
CA TRP A 174 16.36 -16.26 -4.99
C TRP A 174 16.91 -16.10 -6.41
N GLU A 175 16.88 -14.89 -6.94
CA GLU A 175 17.39 -14.56 -8.27
C GLU A 175 18.90 -14.79 -8.35
N ALA A 176 19.64 -14.33 -7.34
CA ALA A 176 21.11 -14.51 -7.28
C ALA A 176 21.56 -15.97 -7.23
N ASN A 177 20.72 -16.89 -6.74
CA ASN A 177 21.08 -18.31 -6.54
C ASN A 177 20.14 -19.26 -7.29
N ARG A 178 19.57 -18.79 -8.41
CA ARG A 178 18.57 -19.56 -9.15
C ARG A 178 19.11 -20.87 -9.73
N ALA A 179 20.39 -20.88 -10.14
CA ALA A 179 21.06 -22.06 -10.68
C ALA A 179 21.24 -23.17 -9.62
N GLU A 180 21.62 -22.81 -8.40
CA GLU A 180 21.78 -23.71 -7.26
C GLU A 180 20.43 -24.30 -6.83
N ILE A 181 19.37 -23.48 -6.85
CA ILE A 181 17.99 -23.91 -6.56
C ILE A 181 17.52 -24.92 -7.61
N ASP A 182 17.77 -24.68 -8.90
CA ASP A 182 17.44 -25.62 -9.97
C ASP A 182 18.24 -26.92 -9.89
N ALA A 183 19.51 -26.84 -9.47
CA ALA A 183 20.32 -28.02 -9.21
C ALA A 183 19.76 -28.84 -8.04
N LEU A 184 19.36 -28.18 -6.95
CA LEU A 184 18.73 -28.83 -5.80
C LEU A 184 17.42 -29.54 -6.17
N ARG A 185 16.58 -28.93 -7.05
CA ARG A 185 15.36 -29.54 -7.57
C ARG A 185 15.62 -30.87 -8.26
N LYS A 186 16.73 -30.98 -8.99
CA LYS A 186 17.09 -32.17 -9.79
C LYS A 186 17.65 -33.31 -8.94
N THR A 187 18.14 -33.04 -7.73
CA THR A 187 18.77 -34.04 -6.87
C THR A 187 17.80 -35.11 -6.36
N GLY A 188 16.50 -34.93 -6.40
CA GLY A 188 15.49 -35.90 -5.95
C GLY A 188 14.91 -36.80 -7.03
N GLY A 189 15.24 -36.59 -8.33
CA GLY A 189 14.56 -37.27 -9.46
C GLY A 189 13.05 -36.94 -9.57
N ASP A 190 12.45 -37.18 -10.72
CA ASP A 190 11.03 -36.87 -10.94
C ASP A 190 10.06 -37.77 -10.17
N GLU A 191 10.48 -38.99 -9.78
CA GLU A 191 9.66 -39.99 -9.10
C GLU A 191 10.16 -40.37 -7.68
N ALA A 192 11.34 -39.89 -7.24
CA ALA A 192 11.88 -40.19 -5.91
C ALA A 192 11.21 -39.37 -4.83
N SER A 193 10.72 -40.01 -3.76
CA SER A 193 9.99 -39.40 -2.64
C SER A 193 10.87 -38.93 -1.48
N ASP A 194 12.20 -38.88 -1.65
CA ASP A 194 13.17 -38.65 -0.56
C ASP A 194 14.09 -37.43 -0.77
N GLY A 195 13.72 -36.50 -1.67
CA GLY A 195 14.51 -35.31 -1.93
C GLY A 195 14.29 -34.21 -0.88
N PRO A 196 15.24 -33.28 -0.74
CA PRO A 196 15.15 -32.18 0.25
C PRO A 196 13.98 -31.24 0.03
N LEU A 197 13.32 -31.29 -1.14
CA LEU A 197 12.15 -30.48 -1.49
C LEU A 197 10.87 -31.30 -1.68
N ASP A 198 10.83 -32.53 -1.14
CA ASP A 198 9.67 -33.43 -1.29
C ASP A 198 8.59 -33.25 -0.20
N PHE A 199 8.77 -32.35 0.75
CA PHE A 199 7.71 -32.03 1.71
C PHE A 199 6.50 -31.38 1.01
N LEU A 200 5.31 -31.64 1.55
CA LEU A 200 4.06 -31.16 1.02
C LEU A 200 3.69 -29.80 1.60
N VAL A 201 3.11 -28.95 0.77
CA VAL A 201 2.57 -27.64 1.14
C VAL A 201 1.10 -27.57 0.73
N PRO A 202 0.17 -27.25 1.64
CA PRO A 202 -1.21 -26.99 1.26
C PRO A 202 -1.27 -25.74 0.38
N ILE A 203 -1.87 -25.86 -0.79
CA ILE A 203 -2.11 -24.72 -1.69
C ILE A 203 -3.59 -24.67 -2.05
N GLU A 204 -4.11 -23.47 -2.02
CA GLU A 204 -5.43 -23.12 -2.51
C GLU A 204 -5.29 -22.12 -3.64
N VAL A 205 -5.92 -22.40 -4.78
CA VAL A 205 -5.96 -21.51 -5.94
C VAL A 205 -7.40 -21.08 -6.18
N LEU A 206 -7.62 -19.78 -6.30
CA LEU A 206 -8.89 -19.18 -6.72
C LEU A 206 -8.75 -18.70 -8.16
N VAL A 207 -9.69 -19.12 -9.00
CA VAL A 207 -9.73 -18.78 -10.42
C VAL A 207 -11.18 -18.51 -10.85
N PRO A 208 -11.43 -17.82 -11.97
CA PRO A 208 -12.78 -17.67 -12.50
C PRO A 208 -13.43 -19.03 -12.79
N SER A 209 -14.74 -19.13 -12.58
CA SER A 209 -15.49 -20.35 -12.93
C SER A 209 -15.57 -20.57 -14.44
N ASP A 210 -15.45 -19.49 -15.23
CA ASP A 210 -15.42 -19.48 -16.69
C ASP A 210 -14.50 -18.36 -17.19
N VAL A 211 -13.34 -18.71 -17.73
CA VAL A 211 -12.33 -17.77 -18.24
C VAL A 211 -12.68 -17.20 -19.62
N GLU A 212 -13.60 -17.85 -20.35
CA GLU A 212 -14.03 -17.37 -21.68
C GLU A 212 -15.12 -16.28 -21.56
N ASN A 213 -15.73 -16.13 -20.41
CA ASN A 213 -16.77 -15.14 -20.13
C ASN A 213 -16.21 -13.95 -19.36
N ASN A 214 -15.99 -12.82 -20.04
CA ASN A 214 -15.44 -11.61 -19.43
C ASN A 214 -16.26 -11.11 -18.23
N ALA A 215 -17.59 -11.22 -18.24
CA ALA A 215 -18.43 -10.83 -17.12
C ALA A 215 -18.16 -11.68 -15.87
N VAL A 216 -17.91 -12.99 -16.03
CA VAL A 216 -17.54 -13.88 -14.94
C VAL A 216 -16.14 -13.55 -14.41
N VAL A 217 -15.20 -13.23 -15.30
CA VAL A 217 -13.85 -12.80 -14.91
C VAL A 217 -13.90 -11.48 -14.13
N ASP A 218 -14.73 -10.55 -14.55
CA ASP A 218 -14.92 -9.26 -13.85
C ASP A 218 -15.55 -9.44 -12.46
N ASP A 219 -16.59 -10.26 -12.36
CA ASP A 219 -17.22 -10.59 -11.07
C ASP A 219 -16.27 -11.38 -10.15
N PHE A 220 -15.44 -12.27 -10.72
CA PHE A 220 -14.39 -12.97 -9.98
C PHE A 220 -13.38 -11.99 -9.40
N ASN A 221 -12.86 -11.05 -10.18
CA ASN A 221 -11.87 -10.08 -9.76
C ASN A 221 -12.41 -9.18 -8.64
N GLY A 222 -13.68 -8.76 -8.73
CA GLY A 222 -14.38 -8.06 -7.65
C GLY A 222 -14.46 -8.91 -6.38
N SER A 223 -14.86 -10.18 -6.52
CA SER A 223 -14.97 -11.14 -5.40
C SER A 223 -13.61 -11.46 -4.78
N LEU A 224 -12.53 -11.48 -5.55
CA LEU A 224 -11.18 -11.79 -5.08
C LEU A 224 -10.69 -10.79 -4.03
N LEU A 225 -11.00 -9.50 -4.22
CA LEU A 225 -10.68 -8.44 -3.26
C LEU A 225 -11.43 -8.64 -1.93
N ASP A 226 -12.71 -9.00 -2.00
CA ASP A 226 -13.53 -9.24 -0.81
C ASP A 226 -13.11 -10.51 -0.07
N ILE A 227 -12.82 -11.59 -0.78
CA ILE A 227 -12.31 -12.84 -0.22
C ILE A 227 -10.98 -12.60 0.49
N CYS A 228 -10.08 -11.87 -0.16
CA CYS A 228 -8.79 -11.53 0.41
C CYS A 228 -8.94 -10.70 1.70
N ALA A 229 -9.86 -9.73 1.70
CA ALA A 229 -10.19 -8.95 2.88
C ALA A 229 -10.77 -9.81 4.00
N ALA A 230 -11.72 -10.69 3.69
CA ALA A 230 -12.39 -11.55 4.67
C ALA A 230 -11.46 -12.59 5.31
N ARG A 231 -10.59 -13.24 4.52
CA ARG A 231 -9.66 -14.26 5.03
C ARG A 231 -8.56 -13.71 5.92
N ASN A 232 -8.19 -12.48 5.71
CA ASN A 232 -7.22 -11.80 6.57
C ASN A 232 -7.87 -11.20 7.84
N ASN A 233 -9.21 -11.29 8.00
CA ASN A 233 -9.97 -10.72 9.11
C ASN A 233 -9.82 -11.41 10.47
N ASN A 234 -9.04 -12.49 10.60
CA ASN A 234 -8.67 -13.03 11.91
C ASN A 234 -7.66 -12.14 12.69
N VAL A 235 -7.12 -11.11 12.03
CA VAL A 235 -6.59 -9.87 12.60
C VAL A 235 -7.13 -8.77 11.71
N GLU A 236 -7.96 -7.87 12.23
CA GLU A 236 -8.55 -6.76 11.47
C GLU A 236 -7.53 -6.15 10.53
N LEU A 237 -7.78 -6.27 9.22
CA LEU A 237 -7.09 -5.40 8.27
C LEU A 237 -7.37 -3.99 8.73
N THR A 238 -6.31 -3.25 9.02
CA THR A 238 -6.46 -1.86 9.41
C THR A 238 -7.23 -1.13 8.31
N LEU A 239 -7.96 -0.10 8.69
CA LEU A 239 -8.67 0.74 7.73
C LEU A 239 -7.73 1.21 6.62
N GLU A 240 -6.48 1.55 6.99
CA GLU A 240 -5.45 2.01 6.07
C GLU A 240 -5.07 0.95 5.03
N THR A 241 -4.99 -0.31 5.42
CA THR A 241 -4.69 -1.40 4.47
C THR A 241 -5.83 -1.61 3.47
N LYS A 242 -7.08 -1.54 3.94
CA LYS A 242 -8.26 -1.64 3.06
C LYS A 242 -8.32 -0.47 2.08
N ALA A 243 -8.11 0.75 2.55
CA ALA A 243 -8.10 1.96 1.74
C ALA A 243 -6.96 1.96 0.69
N ASN A 244 -5.78 1.46 1.06
CA ASN A 244 -4.66 1.31 0.12
C ASN A 244 -5.00 0.34 -1.02
N LYS A 245 -5.63 -0.80 -0.70
CA LYS A 245 -6.09 -1.77 -1.73
C LYS A 245 -7.12 -1.16 -2.68
N LYS A 246 -8.06 -0.35 -2.16
CA LYS A 246 -9.03 0.39 -2.97
C LYS A 246 -8.40 1.50 -3.82
N GLY A 247 -7.10 1.78 -3.67
CA GLY A 247 -6.41 2.83 -4.43
C GLY A 247 -6.58 4.24 -3.88
N PHE A 248 -7.20 4.43 -2.71
CA PHE A 248 -7.52 5.74 -2.14
C PHE A 248 -6.29 6.60 -1.85
N TYR A 249 -5.14 5.98 -1.59
CA TYR A 249 -3.89 6.69 -1.26
C TYR A 249 -3.02 6.99 -2.47
N GLU A 250 -3.37 6.51 -3.66
CA GLU A 250 -2.51 6.60 -4.84
C GLU A 250 -2.20 8.05 -5.23
N TYR A 251 -3.20 8.93 -5.15
CA TYR A 251 -3.02 10.35 -5.47
C TYR A 251 -2.17 11.08 -4.42
N LEU A 252 -2.36 10.78 -3.14
CA LEU A 252 -1.47 11.28 -2.08
C LEU A 252 -0.04 10.80 -2.29
N ARG A 253 0.15 9.51 -2.57
CA ARG A 253 1.47 8.92 -2.82
C ARG A 253 2.18 9.56 -4.01
N LYS A 254 1.45 9.85 -5.09
CA LYS A 254 1.99 10.52 -6.28
C LYS A 254 2.31 12.00 -6.05
N SER A 255 1.61 12.67 -5.12
CA SER A 255 1.83 14.08 -4.78
C SER A 255 3.03 14.30 -3.87
N LEU A 256 3.46 13.28 -3.15
CA LEU A 256 4.59 13.35 -2.23
C LEU A 256 5.93 13.28 -2.97
N PRO A 257 6.97 14.00 -2.49
CA PRO A 257 8.33 13.72 -2.89
C PRO A 257 8.69 12.25 -2.64
N ARG A 258 9.37 11.60 -3.60
CA ARG A 258 9.72 10.18 -3.51
C ARG A 258 10.41 9.82 -2.18
N LYS A 259 11.35 10.66 -1.74
CA LYS A 259 12.07 10.51 -0.46
C LYS A 259 11.12 10.32 0.72
N ILE A 260 9.98 11.03 0.74
CA ILE A 260 8.96 10.92 1.80
C ILE A 260 8.06 9.72 1.53
N ALA A 261 7.59 9.53 0.30
CA ALA A 261 6.70 8.44 -0.07
C ALA A 261 7.28 7.06 0.27
N ASP A 262 8.60 6.88 0.11
CA ASP A 262 9.32 5.63 0.41
C ASP A 262 9.43 5.35 1.92
N ARG A 263 9.23 6.35 2.79
CA ARG A 263 9.24 6.21 4.26
C ARG A 263 7.88 5.90 4.86
N ILE A 264 6.80 6.00 4.07
CA ILE A 264 5.44 5.84 4.57
C ILE A 264 5.04 4.36 4.59
N GLU A 265 4.48 3.91 5.71
CA GLU A 265 3.82 2.62 5.83
C GLU A 265 2.42 2.70 5.20
N TRP A 266 2.33 2.37 3.90
CA TRP A 266 1.08 2.41 3.13
C TRP A 266 0.15 1.24 3.46
N LYS A 267 0.70 0.11 3.87
CA LYS A 267 -0.03 -1.06 4.35
C LYS A 267 0.66 -1.63 5.60
N ALA A 268 -0.07 -2.40 6.39
CA ALA A 268 0.47 -2.97 7.62
C ALA A 268 1.75 -3.79 7.35
N ASN A 269 2.81 -3.50 8.12
CA ASN A 269 4.11 -4.20 8.08
C ASN A 269 4.92 -4.04 6.78
N ASP A 270 4.67 -3.03 5.95
CA ASP A 270 5.50 -2.78 4.76
C ASP A 270 6.84 -2.08 5.07
N GLY A 271 7.10 -1.78 6.33
CA GLY A 271 8.41 -1.33 6.80
C GLY A 271 8.58 0.17 6.88
N GLY A 272 7.60 0.95 6.47
CA GLY A 272 7.64 2.41 6.58
C GLY A 272 7.74 2.88 8.03
N GLU A 273 8.52 3.93 8.27
CA GLU A 273 8.71 4.53 9.60
C GLU A 273 7.59 5.52 9.96
N VAL A 274 6.97 6.11 8.94
CA VAL A 274 5.90 7.09 9.05
C VAL A 274 4.56 6.41 8.77
N LYS A 275 3.57 6.61 9.62
CA LYS A 275 2.25 6.03 9.40
C LYS A 275 1.46 6.82 8.36
N VAL A 276 0.79 6.17 7.43
CA VAL A 276 -0.02 6.83 6.39
C VAL A 276 -1.09 7.76 6.98
N ARG A 277 -1.63 7.46 8.17
CA ARG A 277 -2.58 8.33 8.88
C ARG A 277 -2.02 9.69 9.27
N ASP A 278 -0.69 9.84 9.37
CA ASP A 278 -0.07 11.13 9.63
C ASP A 278 -0.19 12.03 8.40
N ILE A 279 0.03 11.47 7.21
CA ILE A 279 -0.18 12.17 5.94
C ILE A 279 -1.66 12.51 5.71
N ILE A 280 -2.56 11.56 5.99
CA ILE A 280 -4.01 11.77 5.83
C ILE A 280 -4.49 12.89 6.77
N ALA A 281 -4.01 12.94 8.00
CA ALA A 281 -4.35 13.99 8.93
C ALA A 281 -3.94 15.36 8.39
N LEU A 282 -2.74 15.50 7.81
CA LEU A 282 -2.30 16.73 7.16
C LEU A 282 -3.15 17.08 5.93
N ALA A 283 -3.58 16.09 5.15
CA ALA A 283 -4.39 16.31 3.95
C ALA A 283 -5.73 16.98 4.26
N TRP A 284 -6.25 16.87 5.49
CA TRP A 284 -7.45 17.58 5.90
C TRP A 284 -7.28 19.09 6.03
N ILE A 285 -6.05 19.61 6.06
CA ILE A 285 -5.80 21.06 6.04
C ILE A 285 -6.25 21.65 4.70
N PRO A 286 -5.72 21.26 3.53
CA PRO A 286 -6.21 21.77 2.25
C PRO A 286 -7.63 21.28 1.90
N LEU A 287 -8.04 20.07 2.30
CA LEU A 287 -9.42 19.60 2.10
C LEU A 287 -10.45 20.50 2.82
N SER A 288 -10.09 21.13 3.92
CA SER A 288 -10.95 22.08 4.64
C SER A 288 -11.10 23.44 3.95
N VAL A 289 -10.39 23.70 2.85
CA VAL A 289 -10.46 24.94 2.07
C VAL A 289 -11.49 24.86 0.95
N ILE A 290 -11.81 23.65 0.48
CA ILE A 290 -12.75 23.40 -0.63
C ILE A 290 -14.14 23.02 -0.11
N ASP A 291 -15.14 23.13 -1.00
CA ASP A 291 -16.47 22.59 -0.75
C ASP A 291 -16.44 21.09 -1.05
N LEU A 292 -16.57 20.29 -0.02
CA LEU A 292 -16.62 18.83 -0.18
C LEU A 292 -18.02 18.41 -0.66
N PRO A 293 -18.13 17.42 -1.57
CA PRO A 293 -19.40 16.90 -2.05
C PRO A 293 -20.19 16.14 -0.98
N VAL A 294 -19.53 15.75 0.11
CA VAL A 294 -20.11 15.07 1.28
C VAL A 294 -19.98 15.95 2.52
N ASP A 295 -20.97 15.88 3.41
CA ASP A 295 -20.94 16.66 4.66
C ASP A 295 -19.95 16.03 5.67
N ILE A 296 -18.67 16.28 5.44
CA ILE A 296 -17.58 15.89 6.32
C ILE A 296 -16.89 17.13 6.86
N ARG A 297 -16.82 17.23 8.17
CA ARG A 297 -16.14 18.32 8.87
C ARG A 297 -15.16 17.75 9.89
N ILE A 298 -13.88 18.05 9.71
CA ILE A 298 -12.83 17.66 10.64
C ILE A 298 -12.46 18.88 11.50
N PRO A 299 -12.74 18.85 12.81
CA PRO A 299 -12.25 19.88 13.72
C PRO A 299 -10.72 19.99 13.66
N PRO A 300 -10.14 21.21 13.70
CA PRO A 300 -8.70 21.43 13.56
C PRO A 300 -7.83 20.55 14.45
N GLN A 301 -8.22 20.39 15.72
CA GLN A 301 -7.47 19.59 16.69
C GLN A 301 -7.47 18.08 16.40
N ASN A 302 -8.35 17.58 15.51
CA ASN A 302 -8.39 16.17 15.17
C ASN A 302 -7.17 15.72 14.34
N ILE A 303 -6.51 16.64 13.61
CA ILE A 303 -5.26 16.34 12.91
C ILE A 303 -4.13 15.89 13.85
N TYR A 304 -4.22 16.25 15.13
CA TYR A 304 -3.34 15.81 16.20
C TYR A 304 -3.96 14.69 17.03
N ARG A 305 -5.15 14.93 17.61
CA ARG A 305 -5.73 14.04 18.64
C ARG A 305 -6.42 12.80 18.12
N ASN A 306 -6.87 12.80 16.84
CA ASN A 306 -7.70 11.72 16.27
C ASN A 306 -7.34 11.42 14.80
N LYS A 307 -6.08 11.08 14.56
CA LYS A 307 -5.59 10.73 13.20
C LYS A 307 -6.32 9.50 12.62
N GLY A 308 -6.78 8.55 13.48
CA GLY A 308 -7.59 7.42 13.06
C GLY A 308 -8.97 7.86 12.54
N GLY A 309 -9.63 8.81 13.22
CA GLY A 309 -10.88 9.40 12.74
C GLY A 309 -10.69 10.17 11.43
N CYS A 310 -9.56 10.88 11.27
CA CYS A 310 -9.21 11.51 9.99
C CYS A 310 -9.12 10.49 8.85
N ALA A 311 -8.54 9.31 9.11
CA ALA A 311 -8.46 8.24 8.12
C ALA A 311 -9.83 7.65 7.78
N GLN A 312 -10.72 7.48 8.77
CA GLN A 312 -12.09 7.01 8.54
C GLN A 312 -12.91 7.97 7.67
N GLU A 313 -12.84 9.26 7.96
CA GLU A 313 -13.54 10.27 7.15
C GLU A 313 -12.94 10.41 5.75
N PHE A 314 -11.62 10.17 5.60
CA PHE A 314 -10.98 10.13 4.29
C PHE A 314 -11.43 8.91 3.46
N ASP A 315 -11.61 7.74 4.08
CA ASP A 315 -12.19 6.56 3.43
C ASP A 315 -13.61 6.82 2.91
N LYS A 316 -14.45 7.49 3.73
CA LYS A 316 -15.80 7.92 3.31
C LYS A 316 -15.74 8.89 2.12
N LEU A 317 -14.88 9.91 2.20
CA LEU A 317 -14.71 10.88 1.12
C LEU A 317 -14.32 10.19 -0.19
N MET A 318 -13.33 9.31 -0.13
CA MET A 318 -12.83 8.62 -1.31
C MET A 318 -13.76 7.51 -1.83
N SER A 319 -14.71 7.04 -1.02
CA SER A 319 -15.73 6.07 -1.42
C SER A 319 -16.95 6.73 -2.09
N ASP A 320 -17.08 8.05 -2.04
CA ASP A 320 -18.21 8.77 -2.63
C ASP A 320 -18.10 8.85 -4.15
N GLU A 321 -19.20 8.55 -4.86
CA GLU A 321 -19.24 8.54 -6.32
C GLU A 321 -18.99 9.91 -6.96
N GLN A 322 -19.22 11.03 -6.23
CA GLN A 322 -18.87 12.36 -6.70
C GLN A 322 -17.38 12.69 -6.56
N VAL A 323 -16.62 11.83 -5.89
CA VAL A 323 -15.19 11.99 -5.65
C VAL A 323 -14.38 11.02 -6.49
N SER A 324 -14.70 9.73 -6.43
CA SER A 324 -13.98 8.70 -7.14
C SER A 324 -14.89 7.61 -7.68
N ASN A 325 -14.51 6.99 -8.77
CA ASN A 325 -15.21 5.87 -9.38
C ASN A 325 -14.29 4.66 -9.49
N VAL A 326 -14.87 3.47 -9.41
CA VAL A 326 -14.17 2.22 -9.76
C VAL A 326 -13.90 2.25 -11.27
N SER A 327 -12.66 2.04 -11.66
CA SER A 327 -12.27 2.01 -13.06
C SER A 327 -12.53 0.62 -13.63
N ASP A 328 -13.11 0.55 -14.82
CA ASP A 328 -13.27 -0.71 -15.55
C ASP A 328 -11.92 -1.41 -15.71
N GLY A 329 -11.87 -2.67 -15.30
CA GLY A 329 -10.68 -3.53 -15.42
C GLY A 329 -9.59 -3.38 -14.34
N ASP A 330 -9.63 -2.38 -13.46
CA ASP A 330 -8.60 -2.17 -12.42
C ASP A 330 -9.15 -2.36 -10.98
N TYR A 331 -10.47 -2.45 -10.82
CA TYR A 331 -11.18 -2.59 -9.52
C TYR A 331 -10.73 -1.60 -8.43
N ARG A 332 -9.99 -0.57 -8.81
CA ARG A 332 -9.49 0.48 -7.93
C ARG A 332 -10.20 1.78 -8.24
N HIS A 333 -10.43 2.54 -7.17
CA HIS A 333 -11.02 3.85 -7.31
C HIS A 333 -10.07 4.83 -7.98
N LYS A 334 -10.55 5.51 -9.01
CA LYS A 334 -9.87 6.65 -9.65
C LYS A 334 -10.55 7.94 -9.25
N LEU A 335 -9.78 8.85 -8.69
CA LEU A 335 -10.23 10.20 -8.33
C LEU A 335 -10.54 10.99 -9.60
N HIS A 336 -11.74 11.51 -9.72
CA HIS A 336 -12.16 12.38 -10.82
C HIS A 336 -12.56 13.77 -10.35
N ASN A 337 -12.82 13.97 -9.05
CA ASN A 337 -13.14 15.29 -8.50
C ASN A 337 -11.89 16.18 -8.50
N THR A 338 -11.89 17.22 -9.32
CA THR A 338 -10.73 18.08 -9.53
C THR A 338 -10.40 18.96 -8.33
N ALA A 339 -11.41 19.39 -7.55
CA ALA A 339 -11.20 20.16 -6.33
C ALA A 339 -10.50 19.31 -5.26
N VAL A 340 -10.99 18.09 -5.01
CA VAL A 340 -10.34 17.12 -4.11
C VAL A 340 -8.93 16.78 -4.60
N HIS A 341 -8.76 16.56 -5.90
CA HIS A 341 -7.42 16.31 -6.48
C HIS A 341 -6.45 17.47 -6.19
N SER A 342 -6.87 18.71 -6.40
CA SER A 342 -6.03 19.89 -6.12
C SER A 342 -5.64 19.99 -4.64
N ALA A 343 -6.57 19.68 -3.74
CA ALA A 343 -6.30 19.63 -2.30
C ALA A 343 -5.27 18.54 -1.95
N LEU A 344 -5.36 17.34 -2.55
CA LEU A 344 -4.38 16.27 -2.33
C LEU A 344 -3.00 16.60 -2.90
N VAL A 345 -2.93 17.31 -4.03
CA VAL A 345 -1.65 17.82 -4.58
C VAL A 345 -1.01 18.82 -3.59
N THR A 346 -1.80 19.76 -3.05
CA THR A 346 -1.32 20.70 -2.04
C THR A 346 -0.89 19.99 -0.75
N ALA A 347 -1.63 18.95 -0.34
CA ALA A 347 -1.28 18.12 0.82
C ALA A 347 0.10 17.44 0.68
N GLY A 348 0.53 17.12 -0.54
CA GLY A 348 1.85 16.54 -0.80
C GLY A 348 3.03 17.43 -0.38
N GLN A 349 2.82 18.73 -0.21
CA GLN A 349 3.85 19.69 0.23
C GLN A 349 3.89 19.86 1.76
N LEU A 350 2.83 19.49 2.46
CA LEU A 350 2.71 19.72 3.90
C LEU A 350 3.73 18.96 4.76
N PRO A 351 4.17 17.75 4.43
CA PRO A 351 5.20 17.06 5.19
C PRO A 351 6.53 17.83 5.29
N GLU A 352 6.98 18.43 4.17
CA GLU A 352 8.21 19.26 4.18
C GLU A 352 8.00 20.54 4.96
N LEU A 353 6.84 21.18 4.86
CA LEU A 353 6.49 22.36 5.65
C LEU A 353 6.33 22.05 7.14
N TYR A 354 5.80 20.88 7.49
CA TYR A 354 5.77 20.39 8.87
C TYR A 354 7.18 20.26 9.43
N ASP A 355 8.08 19.59 8.72
CA ASP A 355 9.46 19.40 9.16
C ASP A 355 10.22 20.72 9.23
N LYS A 356 9.95 21.66 8.32
CA LYS A 356 10.48 23.02 8.38
C LYS A 356 10.01 23.73 9.66
N ILE A 357 8.72 23.72 9.96
CA ILE A 357 8.19 24.32 11.20
C ILE A 357 8.81 23.65 12.42
N TYR A 358 8.92 22.32 12.44
CA TYR A 358 9.53 21.57 13.53
C TYR A 358 10.99 21.98 13.77
N ARG A 359 11.77 22.13 12.70
CA ARG A 359 13.18 22.53 12.77
C ARG A 359 13.35 23.98 13.22
N ASP A 360 12.54 24.90 12.67
CA ASP A 360 12.75 26.35 12.81
C ASP A 360 12.03 26.95 14.05
N PHE A 361 11.03 26.25 14.61
CA PHE A 361 10.27 26.70 15.78
C PHE A 361 11.14 26.98 17.03
N PRO A 362 12.16 26.16 17.39
CA PRO A 362 13.03 26.44 18.51
C PRO A 362 13.74 27.78 18.40
N ASP A 363 14.26 28.13 17.23
CA ASP A 363 14.98 29.39 16.99
C ASP A 363 13.99 30.56 16.98
N ALA A 364 12.85 30.43 16.31
CA ALA A 364 11.79 31.44 16.36
C ALA A 364 11.31 31.72 17.81
N TYR A 365 11.24 30.68 18.66
CA TYR A 365 10.90 30.84 20.07
C TYR A 365 12.03 31.54 20.86
N ASN A 366 13.29 31.17 20.64
CA ASN A 366 14.45 31.78 21.31
C ASN A 366 14.56 33.29 20.99
N ASP A 367 14.26 33.67 19.76
CA ASP A 367 14.26 35.06 19.28
C ASP A 367 13.17 35.94 19.95
N THR A 368 12.20 35.32 20.61
CA THR A 368 11.17 36.00 21.44
C THR A 368 11.57 36.08 22.91
N GLU A 369 12.87 36.17 23.24
CA GLU A 369 13.42 36.14 24.59
C GLU A 369 13.17 34.81 25.35
N GLY A 370 12.90 33.73 24.60
CA GLY A 370 12.72 32.38 25.12
C GLY A 370 14.05 31.67 25.36
N LYS A 371 13.97 30.51 26.02
CA LYS A 371 15.09 29.55 26.15
C LYS A 371 14.53 28.14 25.92
N PHE A 372 14.35 27.77 24.67
CA PHE A 372 13.67 26.54 24.29
C PHE A 372 14.25 25.28 24.93
N GLY A 373 15.57 25.18 24.98
CA GLY A 373 16.27 24.05 25.62
C GLY A 373 16.11 23.96 27.16
N ARG A 374 15.46 24.95 27.83
CA ARG A 374 15.12 24.89 29.25
C ARG A 374 13.72 24.37 29.56
N ILE A 375 12.91 24.20 28.53
CA ILE A 375 11.55 23.63 28.66
C ILE A 375 11.70 22.16 29.04
N SER A 376 11.05 21.72 30.11
CA SER A 376 11.26 20.38 30.71
C SER A 376 11.00 19.19 29.77
N ILE A 377 10.11 19.35 28.79
CA ILE A 377 9.77 18.32 27.81
C ILE A 377 10.68 18.32 26.59
N VAL A 378 11.57 19.30 26.46
CA VAL A 378 12.50 19.44 25.33
C VAL A 378 13.81 18.75 25.68
N LYS A 379 14.31 17.94 24.73
CA LYS A 379 15.61 17.27 24.83
C LYS A 379 16.56 17.85 23.78
N MET A 380 17.76 18.22 24.18
CA MET A 380 18.79 18.70 23.25
C MET A 380 19.50 17.51 22.59
N ALA A 381 19.74 17.60 21.30
CA ALA A 381 20.42 16.55 20.52
C ALA A 381 21.79 16.16 21.11
N LYS A 382 22.51 17.13 21.67
CA LYS A 382 23.82 16.88 22.30
C LYS A 382 23.76 15.94 23.49
N ASP A 383 22.63 15.91 24.21
CA ASP A 383 22.41 15.11 25.42
C ASP A 383 21.74 13.73 25.11
N MET A 384 21.45 13.46 23.85
CA MET A 384 20.80 12.23 23.41
C MET A 384 21.79 11.24 22.79
N ARG A 385 21.61 9.95 23.09
CA ARG A 385 22.41 8.86 22.51
C ARG A 385 22.13 8.72 21.00
N THR A 386 20.86 8.71 20.61
CA THR A 386 20.42 8.72 19.21
C THR A 386 20.08 10.15 18.84
N LYS A 387 20.67 10.66 17.77
CA LYS A 387 20.40 12.03 17.32
C LYS A 387 18.98 12.13 16.81
N PRO A 388 18.22 13.16 17.21
CA PRO A 388 16.85 13.34 16.73
C PRO A 388 16.86 13.85 15.30
N THR A 389 15.83 13.43 14.55
CA THR A 389 15.58 13.84 13.17
C THR A 389 14.15 14.34 13.02
N THR A 390 13.88 15.00 11.90
CA THR A 390 12.52 15.39 11.51
C THR A 390 11.66 14.16 11.18
N HIS A 391 10.35 14.31 11.29
CA HIS A 391 9.43 13.18 11.18
C HIS A 391 9.35 12.60 9.76
N PHE A 392 9.25 13.46 8.73
CA PHE A 392 9.00 13.03 7.35
C PHE A 392 10.28 12.92 6.52
N THR A 393 11.23 13.85 6.67
CA THR A 393 12.42 13.92 5.82
C THR A 393 13.67 13.31 6.43
N ASP A 394 13.62 12.95 7.73
CA ASP A 394 14.73 12.37 8.51
C ASP A 394 15.98 13.27 8.58
N GLU A 395 15.77 14.59 8.55
CA GLU A 395 16.85 15.56 8.65
C GLU A 395 17.26 15.78 10.11
N PRO A 396 18.56 15.86 10.42
CA PRO A 396 19.01 16.08 11.79
C PRO A 396 18.48 17.42 12.36
N VAL A 397 18.08 17.40 13.65
CA VAL A 397 17.60 18.59 14.37
C VAL A 397 18.31 18.78 15.69
N ALA A 398 18.34 20.02 16.17
CA ALA A 398 19.00 20.38 17.43
C ALA A 398 18.21 19.95 18.67
N TYR A 399 16.90 19.80 18.55
CA TYR A 399 15.99 19.52 19.64
C TYR A 399 15.00 18.42 19.29
N SER A 400 14.65 17.59 20.29
CA SER A 400 13.54 16.64 20.23
C SER A 400 12.46 17.11 21.20
N TYR A 401 11.23 17.25 20.72
CA TYR A 401 10.07 17.66 21.50
C TYR A 401 8.78 17.13 20.88
N PRO A 402 7.68 17.04 21.65
CA PRO A 402 6.41 16.52 21.14
C PRO A 402 5.78 17.43 20.09
N ASP A 403 5.23 16.83 19.04
CA ASP A 403 4.56 17.48 17.91
C ASP A 403 3.31 18.31 18.30
N GLY A 404 2.68 18.01 19.45
CA GLY A 404 1.58 18.81 19.98
C GLY A 404 1.89 20.28 20.20
N LEU A 405 3.19 20.65 20.31
CA LEU A 405 3.62 22.06 20.41
C LEU A 405 3.54 22.79 19.08
N ILE A 406 3.65 22.09 17.94
CA ILE A 406 3.69 22.71 16.62
C ILE A 406 2.45 22.44 15.77
N MET A 407 1.61 21.48 16.14
CA MET A 407 0.44 21.15 15.32
C MET A 407 -0.50 22.34 15.04
N PRO A 408 -0.73 23.28 15.98
CA PRO A 408 -1.44 24.52 15.67
C PRO A 408 -0.72 25.37 14.60
N LEU A 409 0.63 25.44 14.63
CA LEU A 409 1.41 26.17 13.62
C LEU A 409 1.31 25.51 12.24
N VAL A 410 1.34 24.18 12.19
CA VAL A 410 1.15 23.41 10.95
C VAL A 410 -0.25 23.67 10.36
N TYR A 411 -1.29 23.66 11.19
CA TYR A 411 -2.64 24.00 10.76
C TYR A 411 -2.77 25.45 10.27
N GLY A 412 -2.01 26.38 10.87
CA GLY A 412 -1.96 27.78 10.46
C GLY A 412 -1.60 28.00 8.99
N LEU A 413 -0.91 27.04 8.33
CA LEU A 413 -0.66 27.03 6.90
C LEU A 413 -1.96 27.14 6.05
N LYS A 414 -3.10 26.76 6.62
CA LYS A 414 -4.42 26.97 5.98
C LYS A 414 -4.66 28.42 5.60
N ALA A 415 -4.21 29.39 6.41
CA ALA A 415 -4.35 30.82 6.12
C ALA A 415 -3.69 31.24 4.80
N LEU A 416 -2.66 30.52 4.39
CA LEU A 416 -1.94 30.75 3.12
C LEU A 416 -2.60 30.08 1.92
N MET A 417 -3.71 29.35 2.12
CA MET A 417 -4.43 28.68 1.06
C MET A 417 -5.69 29.44 0.72
N GLU A 418 -6.15 29.31 -0.52
CA GLU A 418 -7.45 29.81 -0.97
C GLU A 418 -8.03 28.88 -2.04
N LYS A 419 -9.35 29.01 -2.25
CA LYS A 419 -10.07 28.37 -3.34
C LYS A 419 -10.09 29.32 -4.53
N ASP A 420 -9.64 28.86 -5.69
CA ASP A 420 -9.76 29.62 -6.94
C ASP A 420 -11.19 29.60 -7.49
N GLU A 421 -11.43 30.31 -8.61
CA GLU A 421 -12.74 30.38 -9.27
C GLU A 421 -13.28 29.02 -9.75
N LYS A 422 -12.40 28.03 -9.94
CA LYS A 422 -12.75 26.66 -10.34
C LYS A 422 -12.95 25.73 -9.14
N GLY A 423 -12.81 26.25 -7.90
CA GLY A 423 -12.90 25.48 -6.68
C GLY A 423 -11.63 24.72 -6.29
N HIS A 424 -10.51 24.95 -6.97
CA HIS A 424 -9.23 24.29 -6.68
C HIS A 424 -8.48 25.02 -5.58
N VAL A 425 -7.72 24.25 -4.76
CA VAL A 425 -6.83 24.83 -3.75
C VAL A 425 -5.58 25.37 -4.43
N ARG A 426 -5.18 26.56 -4.03
CA ARG A 426 -3.88 27.14 -4.37
C ARG A 426 -3.29 27.90 -3.19
N TRP A 427 -1.97 28.08 -3.20
CA TRP A 427 -1.30 28.97 -2.27
C TRP A 427 -1.51 30.44 -2.66
N LYS A 428 -1.78 31.30 -1.67
CA LYS A 428 -1.85 32.74 -1.84
C LYS A 428 -0.47 33.36 -2.07
N GLU A 429 0.56 32.75 -1.47
CA GLU A 429 1.98 33.06 -1.66
C GLU A 429 2.85 31.83 -1.35
N ASP A 430 4.14 31.90 -1.62
CA ASP A 430 5.08 30.83 -1.31
C ASP A 430 5.13 30.55 0.21
N PRO A 431 4.71 29.34 0.67
CA PRO A 431 4.65 29.04 2.09
C PRO A 431 6.02 28.96 2.77
N VAL A 432 7.08 28.55 2.04
CA VAL A 432 8.44 28.48 2.56
C VAL A 432 8.94 29.87 2.88
N ARG A 433 8.85 30.78 1.90
CA ARG A 433 9.26 32.19 2.07
C ARG A 433 8.44 32.89 3.14
N PHE A 434 7.13 32.61 3.22
CA PHE A 434 6.30 33.17 4.27
C PHE A 434 6.76 32.72 5.67
N LEU A 435 7.07 31.45 5.86
CA LEU A 435 7.58 30.93 7.13
C LEU A 435 8.93 31.55 7.47
N ASP A 436 9.85 31.69 6.51
CA ASP A 436 11.16 32.32 6.74
C ASP A 436 11.02 33.74 7.28
N ASP A 437 10.07 34.51 6.73
CA ASP A 437 9.90 35.93 7.05
C ASP A 437 9.01 36.17 8.29
N CYS A 438 8.02 35.28 8.57
CA CYS A 438 6.94 35.57 9.52
C CYS A 438 6.87 34.63 10.73
N LEU A 439 7.56 33.47 10.72
CA LEU A 439 7.43 32.47 11.78
C LEU A 439 7.73 33.06 13.18
N GLN A 440 8.75 33.89 13.29
CA GLN A 440 9.12 34.57 14.56
C GLN A 440 7.96 35.42 15.11
N ALA A 441 7.33 36.24 14.25
CA ALA A 441 6.22 37.08 14.65
C ALA A 441 4.98 36.27 15.07
N ILE A 442 4.72 35.16 14.35
CA ILE A 442 3.63 34.23 14.67
C ILE A 442 3.92 33.54 16.01
N VAL A 443 5.12 33.01 16.22
CA VAL A 443 5.52 32.34 17.47
C VAL A 443 5.45 33.30 18.65
N LYS A 444 5.78 34.57 18.45
CA LYS A 444 5.62 35.59 19.48
C LYS A 444 4.19 35.74 20.00
N LYS A 445 3.19 35.68 19.06
CA LYS A 445 1.77 35.70 19.46
C LYS A 445 1.35 34.35 20.06
N TYR A 446 1.82 33.24 19.49
CA TYR A 446 1.51 31.88 19.94
C TYR A 446 2.05 31.60 21.35
N ARG A 447 3.08 32.30 21.79
CA ARG A 447 3.69 32.15 23.12
C ARG A 447 2.67 32.26 24.24
N VAL A 448 1.65 33.09 24.10
CA VAL A 448 0.54 33.23 25.08
C VAL A 448 -0.11 31.86 25.38
N ILE A 449 -0.33 31.02 24.37
CA ILE A 449 -0.87 29.68 24.54
C ILE A 449 0.15 28.73 25.16
N LEU A 450 1.42 28.81 24.70
CA LEU A 450 2.51 27.97 25.24
C LEU A 450 2.69 28.18 26.74
N ASP A 451 2.72 29.42 27.15
CA ASP A 451 2.89 29.82 28.57
C ASP A 451 1.62 29.47 29.40
N ALA A 452 0.42 29.76 28.89
CA ALA A 452 -0.85 29.43 29.56
C ALA A 452 -1.01 27.94 29.85
N PHE A 453 -0.62 27.07 28.90
CA PHE A 453 -0.64 25.63 29.07
C PHE A 453 0.67 25.03 29.61
N ARG A 454 1.65 25.86 29.98
CA ARG A 454 2.94 25.42 30.53
C ARG A 454 3.63 24.38 29.65
N PHE A 455 3.57 24.57 28.35
CA PHE A 455 4.13 23.66 27.33
C PHE A 455 3.60 22.22 27.39
N ASP A 456 2.40 21.99 27.96
CA ASP A 456 1.76 20.68 27.90
C ASP A 456 1.28 20.39 26.46
N PRO A 457 1.93 19.45 25.73
CA PRO A 457 1.64 19.22 24.31
C PRO A 457 0.24 18.65 24.09
N GLN A 458 -0.30 17.93 25.09
CA GLN A 458 -1.63 17.37 25.01
C GLN A 458 -2.70 18.45 25.15
N LYS A 459 -2.50 19.41 26.07
CA LYS A 459 -3.41 20.53 26.22
C LYS A 459 -3.35 21.46 25.02
N ILE A 460 -2.16 21.80 24.55
CA ILE A 460 -1.96 22.68 23.41
C ILE A 460 -2.53 22.05 22.12
N GLY A 461 -2.11 20.85 21.81
CA GLY A 461 -2.48 20.17 20.54
C GLY A 461 -3.93 19.70 20.48
N LYS A 462 -4.64 19.61 21.63
CA LYS A 462 -6.07 19.22 21.68
C LYS A 462 -7.03 20.38 21.89
N ASN A 463 -6.52 21.58 22.12
CA ASN A 463 -7.33 22.77 22.37
C ASN A 463 -7.63 23.50 21.06
N GLU A 464 -8.91 23.67 20.71
CA GLU A 464 -9.36 24.34 19.50
C GLU A 464 -8.87 25.80 19.44
N GLY A 465 -8.93 26.54 20.55
CA GLY A 465 -8.47 27.93 20.61
C GLY A 465 -6.97 28.11 20.31
N SER A 466 -6.14 27.04 20.47
CA SER A 466 -4.75 27.09 20.02
C SER A 466 -4.63 27.18 18.50
N TYR A 467 -5.51 26.48 17.78
CA TYR A 467 -5.55 26.49 16.32
C TYR A 467 -6.13 27.81 15.79
N GLU A 468 -7.20 28.31 16.40
CA GLU A 468 -7.82 29.59 16.04
C GLU A 468 -6.84 30.75 16.20
N LEU A 469 -6.20 30.87 17.38
CA LEU A 469 -5.22 31.92 17.64
C LEU A 469 -4.06 31.91 16.64
N VAL A 470 -3.56 30.73 16.30
CA VAL A 470 -2.47 30.60 15.33
C VAL A 470 -2.96 30.92 13.92
N LEU A 471 -4.13 30.46 13.52
CA LEU A 471 -4.72 30.81 12.23
C LEU A 471 -4.83 32.32 12.06
N ASP A 472 -5.39 33.02 13.06
CA ASP A 472 -5.48 34.50 13.10
C ASP A 472 -4.10 35.17 13.04
N ALA A 473 -3.07 34.55 13.69
CA ALA A 473 -1.71 35.06 13.64
C ALA A 473 -1.13 34.99 12.23
N PHE A 474 -1.35 33.86 11.50
CA PHE A 474 -0.94 33.72 10.09
C PHE A 474 -1.66 34.73 9.19
N GLU A 475 -2.97 34.85 9.33
CA GLU A 475 -3.79 35.80 8.56
C GLU A 475 -3.33 37.25 8.78
N THR A 476 -3.03 37.62 10.03
CA THR A 476 -2.53 38.95 10.37
C THR A 476 -1.20 39.26 9.67
N GLU A 477 -0.26 38.31 9.69
CA GLU A 477 1.05 38.53 9.04
C GLU A 477 0.91 38.55 7.51
N LEU A 478 0.02 37.73 6.92
CA LEU A 478 -0.30 37.76 5.51
C LEU A 478 -0.88 39.12 5.07
N LEU A 479 -1.80 39.69 5.86
CA LEU A 479 -2.40 41.02 5.59
C LEU A 479 -1.36 42.14 5.67
N LYS A 480 -0.45 42.11 6.67
CA LYS A 480 0.66 43.08 6.78
C LYS A 480 1.56 43.06 5.54
N ARG A 481 1.91 41.86 5.04
CA ARG A 481 2.73 41.70 3.84
C ARG A 481 2.05 42.29 2.62
N LYS A 482 0.76 42.01 2.42
CA LYS A 482 -0.03 42.59 1.32
C LYS A 482 -0.15 44.11 1.41
N ALA A 483 -0.16 44.69 2.61
CA ALA A 483 -0.21 46.14 2.78
C ALA A 483 1.16 46.80 2.57
N ALA A 484 2.26 46.05 2.66
CA ALA A 484 3.64 46.54 2.48
C ALA A 484 4.16 46.35 1.04
N ALA A 485 3.47 45.52 0.22
CA ALA A 485 3.79 45.26 -1.20
C ALA A 485 3.03 46.23 -2.11
#